data_075234fe6a5893e83a98340f2038253b
#
_entry.id   075234fe6a5893e83a98340f2038253b
#
_cell.length_a   1.000
_cell.length_b   1.000
_cell.length_c   1.000
_cell.angle_alpha   90.00
_cell.angle_beta   90.00
_cell.angle_gamma   90.00
#
_symmetry.space_group_name_H-M   'P 1'
#
loop_
_entity.id
_entity.type
_entity.pdbx_description
1 polymer ?
#
loop_
_entity_poly.entity_id
_entity_poly.type
_entity_poly.pdbx_seq_one_letter_code
_entity_poly.pdbx_strand_id
1 'polypeptide(L)'
;MATKARYYNIEGTIRNGFKLSRDYETLDFNFVKLGNEGVKAFSKSRSVKQLKRLTLSNNKLTAEGAQALAESSNLPVLESLKMYRNKIGDEGMKAIAESDKFPQLKSLRLALNGIGPQGARSIATSKNFDGLTGLVLAENKLGDEGIEYLSTATSLTHLEILDLRKNGITDKGVVALSKSSNFPNLQIVELSDNHLTDVGKNVLSGFLIQNLIRKRTKETEEGMVCDLSNLGIGDIECGFIAKYDGFDNLTQLYLELNKITAEGVRQLAHSKNIENLRLLSLDRNKVGDEGIRYIVESENLQNLVHLMVEYNEITDEGLQAIATSERMNNLLRLYIEGNPYTDDGFAMLAESEYLQQLEYPEFVREEAIEEVDEAVEEFEDVEIEDVDEEEDLGDDEDLTKQVIR
;
A
#
# COMPACT_ATOMS: atom_id res chain seq x y z
N MET A 1 31.31 45.88 9.81
CA MET A 1 32.24 44.74 9.96
C MET A 1 31.83 43.67 8.96
N ALA A 2 32.63 43.47 7.92
CA ALA A 2 32.35 42.47 6.89
C ALA A 2 32.50 41.08 7.50
N THR A 3 31.39 40.33 7.57
CA THR A 3 31.41 38.93 7.93
C THR A 3 32.24 38.19 6.90
N LYS A 4 33.41 37.69 7.29
CA LYS A 4 34.23 36.77 6.49
C LYS A 4 33.34 35.66 6.02
N ALA A 5 33.09 35.59 4.68
CA ALA A 5 32.49 34.44 4.05
C ALA A 5 33.30 33.20 4.47
N ARG A 6 32.67 32.28 5.19
CA ARG A 6 33.26 30.97 5.46
C ARG A 6 33.38 30.27 4.11
N TYR A 7 34.57 30.19 3.58
CA TYR A 7 34.86 29.35 2.42
C TYR A 7 34.61 27.90 2.84
N TYR A 8 33.47 27.35 2.43
CA TYR A 8 33.25 25.93 2.55
C TYR A 8 34.19 25.21 1.60
N ASN A 9 35.04 24.35 2.12
CA ASN A 9 35.77 23.40 1.28
C ASN A 9 34.77 22.30 0.86
N ILE A 10 33.88 22.66 -0.09
CA ILE A 10 32.80 21.79 -0.52
C ILE A 10 33.31 20.47 -1.10
N GLU A 11 34.42 20.49 -1.84
CA GLU A 11 35.01 19.28 -2.41
C GLU A 11 35.55 18.35 -1.32
N GLY A 12 36.11 18.91 -0.25
CA GLY A 12 36.53 18.13 0.92
C GLY A 12 35.32 17.53 1.64
N THR A 13 34.23 18.29 1.77
CA THR A 13 32.98 17.83 2.39
C THR A 13 32.35 16.70 1.58
N ILE A 14 32.26 16.83 0.25
CA ILE A 14 31.77 15.80 -0.68
C ILE A 14 32.60 14.52 -0.55
N ARG A 15 33.95 14.67 -0.61
CA ARG A 15 34.86 13.51 -0.49
C ARG A 15 34.72 12.78 0.82
N ASN A 16 34.54 13.50 1.92
CA ASN A 16 34.31 12.89 3.23
C ASN A 16 32.95 12.20 3.30
N GLY A 17 31.89 12.79 2.70
CA GLY A 17 30.58 12.19 2.62
C GLY A 17 30.62 10.84 1.87
N PHE A 18 31.25 10.79 0.70
CA PHE A 18 31.43 9.55 -0.04
C PHE A 18 32.25 8.48 0.67
N LYS A 19 33.25 8.88 1.46
CA LYS A 19 33.98 7.93 2.31
C LYS A 19 33.11 7.29 3.39
N LEU A 20 32.12 8.03 3.88
CA LEU A 20 31.19 7.53 4.90
C LEU A 20 30.15 6.59 4.29
N SER A 21 29.59 6.93 3.13
CA SER A 21 28.59 6.11 2.44
C SER A 21 29.16 4.88 1.72
N ARG A 22 30.47 4.87 1.40
CA ARG A 22 31.19 3.79 0.71
C ARG A 22 30.72 3.45 -0.70
N ASP A 23 29.63 4.05 -1.21
CA ASP A 23 28.97 3.69 -2.48
C ASP A 23 29.15 4.75 -3.58
N TYR A 24 29.74 5.92 -3.30
CA TYR A 24 29.85 7.06 -4.23
C TYR A 24 28.55 7.55 -4.88
N GLU A 25 27.42 6.99 -4.47
CA GLU A 25 26.06 7.31 -4.96
C GLU A 25 25.21 8.03 -3.91
N THR A 26 25.61 7.99 -2.64
CA THR A 26 24.87 8.57 -1.52
C THR A 26 25.69 9.66 -0.82
N LEU A 27 25.06 10.81 -0.59
CA LEU A 27 25.60 11.88 0.26
C LEU A 27 24.59 12.27 1.32
N ASP A 28 24.97 12.09 2.56
CA ASP A 28 24.24 12.58 3.72
C ASP A 28 24.90 13.84 4.28
N PHE A 29 24.25 14.97 4.08
CA PHE A 29 24.63 16.27 4.61
C PHE A 29 23.63 16.78 5.65
N ASN A 30 23.00 15.92 6.38
CA ASN A 30 22.11 16.29 7.48
C ASN A 30 22.90 17.12 8.52
N PHE A 31 22.30 18.23 8.97
CA PHE A 31 22.85 19.09 10.04
C PHE A 31 24.23 19.71 9.77
N VAL A 32 24.73 19.67 8.55
CA VAL A 32 26.09 20.21 8.21
C VAL A 32 26.11 21.75 8.22
N LYS A 33 24.95 22.40 8.26
CA LYS A 33 24.80 23.86 8.20
C LYS A 33 25.39 24.48 6.94
N LEU A 34 25.19 23.82 5.80
CA LEU A 34 25.67 24.29 4.49
C LEU A 34 25.14 25.69 4.13
N GLY A 35 23.88 25.97 4.43
CA GLY A 35 23.21 27.19 3.98
C GLY A 35 23.14 27.29 2.45
N ASN A 36 22.57 28.37 1.93
CA ASN A 36 22.42 28.57 0.49
C ASN A 36 23.78 28.60 -0.21
N GLU A 37 24.79 29.27 0.36
CA GLU A 37 26.12 29.39 -0.26
C GLU A 37 26.83 28.03 -0.36
N GLY A 38 26.69 27.17 0.66
CA GLY A 38 27.25 25.81 0.61
C GLY A 38 26.59 24.97 -0.48
N VAL A 39 25.26 25.07 -0.62
CA VAL A 39 24.53 24.36 -1.66
C VAL A 39 24.81 24.92 -3.07
N LYS A 40 24.98 26.23 -3.21
CA LYS A 40 25.46 26.83 -4.48
C LYS A 40 26.84 26.31 -4.90
N ALA A 41 27.76 26.15 -3.94
CA ALA A 41 29.06 25.56 -4.21
C ALA A 41 28.94 24.07 -4.57
N PHE A 42 28.11 23.32 -3.85
CA PHE A 42 27.80 21.92 -4.12
C PHE A 42 27.25 21.70 -5.51
N SER A 43 26.26 22.50 -5.94
CA SER A 43 25.59 22.40 -7.24
C SER A 43 26.55 22.59 -8.44
N LYS A 44 27.70 23.25 -8.21
CA LYS A 44 28.75 23.45 -9.22
C LYS A 44 29.79 22.34 -9.27
N SER A 45 29.81 21.46 -8.24
CA SER A 45 30.79 20.37 -8.19
C SER A 45 30.49 19.31 -9.24
N ARG A 46 31.55 18.90 -9.96
CA ARG A 46 31.47 17.79 -10.92
C ARG A 46 31.61 16.43 -10.25
N SER A 47 32.01 16.40 -8.99
CA SER A 47 32.24 15.18 -8.23
C SER A 47 30.93 14.43 -7.89
N VAL A 48 29.76 15.08 -8.10
CA VAL A 48 28.45 14.53 -7.73
C VAL A 48 27.64 14.01 -8.93
N LYS A 49 28.25 13.82 -10.10
CA LYS A 49 27.54 13.41 -11.32
C LYS A 49 26.91 12.02 -11.26
N GLN A 50 27.40 11.15 -10.39
CA GLN A 50 26.88 9.79 -10.18
C GLN A 50 25.99 9.69 -8.94
N LEU A 51 25.67 10.84 -8.31
CA LEU A 51 24.90 10.87 -7.09
C LEU A 51 23.45 10.50 -7.35
N LYS A 52 22.98 9.44 -6.70
CA LYS A 52 21.60 8.98 -6.75
C LYS A 52 20.77 9.44 -5.55
N ARG A 53 21.38 9.54 -4.38
CA ARG A 53 20.68 9.87 -3.12
C ARG A 53 21.36 11.06 -2.43
N LEU A 54 20.60 12.14 -2.23
CA LEU A 54 21.07 13.35 -1.59
C LEU A 54 20.18 13.73 -0.41
N THR A 55 20.79 13.86 0.77
CA THR A 55 20.12 14.36 1.97
C THR A 55 20.72 15.70 2.39
N LEU A 56 19.88 16.72 2.48
CA LEU A 56 20.21 18.10 2.85
C LEU A 56 19.35 18.61 4.01
N SER A 57 18.85 17.73 4.86
CA SER A 57 17.94 18.11 5.94
C SER A 57 18.64 18.97 7.00
N ASN A 58 17.91 19.90 7.61
CA ASN A 58 18.41 20.80 8.66
C ASN A 58 19.62 21.67 8.24
N ASN A 59 19.64 22.17 7.02
CA ASN A 59 20.75 23.00 6.49
C ASN A 59 20.45 24.50 6.41
N LYS A 60 19.29 24.94 6.92
CA LYS A 60 18.85 26.35 6.85
C LYS A 60 18.73 26.87 5.41
N LEU A 61 18.34 25.98 4.50
CA LEU A 61 18.11 26.35 3.11
C LEU A 61 16.84 27.18 2.97
N THR A 62 16.88 28.14 2.05
CA THR A 62 15.72 28.93 1.61
C THR A 62 15.43 28.64 0.13
N ALA A 63 14.51 29.37 -0.49
CA ALA A 63 14.23 29.29 -1.91
C ALA A 63 15.51 29.42 -2.78
N GLU A 64 16.45 30.28 -2.38
CA GLU A 64 17.72 30.48 -3.06
C GLU A 64 18.59 29.21 -3.11
N GLY A 65 18.62 28.43 -2.02
CA GLY A 65 19.32 27.13 -1.99
C GLY A 65 18.63 26.08 -2.85
N ALA A 66 17.29 26.04 -2.83
CA ALA A 66 16.49 25.17 -3.69
C ALA A 66 16.69 25.50 -5.19
N GLN A 67 16.70 26.79 -5.53
CA GLN A 67 16.97 27.26 -6.89
C GLN A 67 18.37 26.84 -7.37
N ALA A 68 19.38 26.97 -6.51
CA ALA A 68 20.76 26.57 -6.87
C ALA A 68 20.86 25.05 -7.16
N LEU A 69 20.08 24.20 -6.48
CA LEU A 69 19.98 22.78 -6.82
C LEU A 69 19.23 22.57 -8.13
N ALA A 70 18.10 23.24 -8.30
CA ALA A 70 17.25 23.15 -9.48
C ALA A 70 17.96 23.55 -10.78
N GLU A 71 18.96 24.43 -10.71
CA GLU A 71 19.78 24.86 -11.82
C GLU A 71 21.01 23.97 -12.08
N SER A 72 21.27 22.98 -11.21
CA SER A 72 22.48 22.15 -11.29
C SER A 72 22.43 21.13 -12.40
N SER A 73 23.37 21.22 -13.36
CA SER A 73 23.57 20.18 -14.38
C SER A 73 24.42 19.00 -13.91
N ASN A 74 24.79 18.94 -12.63
CA ASN A 74 25.69 17.92 -12.07
C ASN A 74 24.95 16.82 -11.28
N LEU A 75 23.59 16.77 -11.36
CA LEU A 75 22.77 15.80 -10.67
C LEU A 75 21.85 14.98 -11.64
N PRO A 76 22.35 14.54 -12.81
CA PRO A 76 21.49 13.96 -13.86
C PRO A 76 20.90 12.59 -13.52
N VAL A 77 21.47 11.89 -12.53
CA VAL A 77 21.04 10.55 -12.11
C VAL A 77 20.46 10.56 -10.68
N LEU A 78 20.06 11.73 -10.16
CA LEU A 78 19.49 11.85 -8.82
C LEU A 78 18.12 11.20 -8.77
N GLU A 79 17.98 10.17 -7.95
CA GLU A 79 16.74 9.41 -7.72
C GLU A 79 16.01 9.84 -6.45
N SER A 80 16.75 10.25 -5.41
CA SER A 80 16.16 10.63 -4.13
C SER A 80 16.73 11.95 -3.61
N LEU A 81 15.84 12.91 -3.32
CA LEU A 81 16.18 14.19 -2.71
C LEU A 81 15.42 14.37 -1.40
N LYS A 82 16.16 14.44 -0.28
CA LYS A 82 15.63 14.70 1.07
C LYS A 82 16.08 16.07 1.55
N MET A 83 15.14 16.99 1.84
CA MET A 83 15.42 18.35 2.32
C MET A 83 14.56 18.71 3.54
N TYR A 84 14.29 17.74 4.41
CA TYR A 84 13.49 17.91 5.62
C TYR A 84 13.99 19.09 6.46
N ARG A 85 13.05 19.84 7.06
CA ARG A 85 13.33 20.91 8.03
C ARG A 85 14.30 21.98 7.49
N ASN A 86 13.91 22.59 6.37
CA ASN A 86 14.50 23.80 5.81
C ASN A 86 13.43 24.92 5.76
N LYS A 87 13.60 25.92 4.94
CA LYS A 87 12.68 27.05 4.76
C LYS A 87 12.56 27.42 3.29
N ILE A 88 12.38 26.41 2.41
CA ILE A 88 12.37 26.69 0.98
C ILE A 88 11.09 27.40 0.53
N GLY A 89 9.96 27.18 1.21
CA GLY A 89 8.67 27.79 0.90
C GLY A 89 8.16 27.46 -0.51
N ASP A 90 7.16 28.22 -0.93
CA ASP A 90 6.53 28.03 -2.26
C ASP A 90 7.48 28.36 -3.42
N GLU A 91 8.29 29.39 -3.30
CA GLU A 91 9.25 29.78 -4.32
C GLU A 91 10.34 28.71 -4.54
N GLY A 92 10.84 28.11 -3.46
CA GLY A 92 11.79 27.00 -3.57
C GLY A 92 11.17 25.73 -4.15
N MET A 93 9.90 25.45 -3.79
CA MET A 93 9.16 24.36 -4.41
C MET A 93 8.94 24.59 -5.90
N LYS A 94 8.59 25.82 -6.28
CA LYS A 94 8.45 26.20 -7.69
C LYS A 94 9.73 25.95 -8.46
N ALA A 95 10.88 26.39 -7.95
CA ALA A 95 12.17 26.17 -8.61
C ALA A 95 12.46 24.67 -8.84
N ILE A 96 12.18 23.81 -7.84
CA ILE A 96 12.34 22.35 -7.97
C ILE A 96 11.36 21.79 -9.00
N ALA A 97 10.10 22.20 -8.97
CA ALA A 97 9.04 21.70 -9.85
C ALA A 97 9.25 22.07 -11.33
N GLU A 98 9.84 23.24 -11.60
CA GLU A 98 10.16 23.73 -12.95
C GLU A 98 11.49 23.18 -13.49
N SER A 99 12.29 22.51 -12.65
CA SER A 99 13.61 22.01 -13.02
C SER A 99 13.56 20.76 -13.88
N ASP A 100 14.21 20.78 -15.02
CA ASP A 100 14.47 19.64 -15.91
C ASP A 100 15.78 18.90 -15.56
N LYS A 101 16.43 19.23 -14.43
CA LYS A 101 17.74 18.71 -14.05
C LYS A 101 17.70 17.42 -13.23
N PHE A 102 16.50 16.95 -12.88
CA PHE A 102 16.30 15.73 -12.09
C PHE A 102 15.46 14.67 -12.85
N PRO A 103 15.88 14.24 -14.06
CA PRO A 103 15.06 13.39 -14.91
C PRO A 103 14.83 11.97 -14.36
N GLN A 104 15.59 11.58 -13.33
CA GLN A 104 15.50 10.26 -12.70
C GLN A 104 14.86 10.30 -11.30
N LEU A 105 14.28 11.45 -10.89
CA LEU A 105 13.79 11.63 -9.53
C LEU A 105 12.57 10.75 -9.27
N LYS A 106 12.71 9.83 -8.30
CA LYS A 106 11.67 8.90 -7.84
C LYS A 106 11.11 9.28 -6.47
N SER A 107 11.95 9.87 -5.59
CA SER A 107 11.55 10.22 -4.24
C SER A 107 11.92 11.66 -3.90
N LEU A 108 10.92 12.46 -3.49
CA LEU A 108 11.09 13.86 -3.08
C LEU A 108 10.51 14.04 -1.67
N ARG A 109 11.38 14.34 -0.68
CA ARG A 109 10.98 14.49 0.72
C ARG A 109 11.26 15.91 1.21
N LEU A 110 10.19 16.69 1.40
CA LEU A 110 10.21 18.13 1.71
C LEU A 110 9.41 18.48 2.98
N ALA A 111 9.31 17.57 3.92
CA ALA A 111 8.58 17.85 5.16
C ALA A 111 9.20 19.03 5.91
N LEU A 112 8.36 19.82 6.62
CA LEU A 112 8.74 20.96 7.45
C LEU A 112 9.56 22.02 6.66
N ASN A 113 9.00 22.50 5.54
CA ASN A 113 9.63 23.50 4.67
C ASN A 113 8.83 24.79 4.52
N GLY A 114 7.64 24.88 5.11
CA GLY A 114 6.77 26.05 4.99
C GLY A 114 6.12 26.19 3.62
N ILE A 115 5.96 25.06 2.89
CA ILE A 115 5.30 25.00 1.59
C ILE A 115 3.79 25.18 1.80
N GLY A 116 3.20 26.09 1.04
CA GLY A 116 1.77 26.40 1.05
C GLY A 116 1.05 25.93 -0.22
N PRO A 117 -0.18 26.44 -0.45
CA PRO A 117 -0.98 26.09 -1.61
C PRO A 117 -0.30 26.43 -2.96
N GLN A 118 0.48 27.50 -3.02
CA GLN A 118 1.16 27.89 -4.27
C GLN A 118 2.31 26.94 -4.61
N GLY A 119 2.99 26.38 -3.61
CA GLY A 119 3.96 25.30 -3.81
C GLY A 119 3.28 24.02 -4.31
N ALA A 120 2.13 23.66 -3.77
CA ALA A 120 1.31 22.55 -4.25
C ALA A 120 0.86 22.77 -5.71
N ARG A 121 0.46 24.00 -6.07
CA ARG A 121 0.14 24.38 -7.45
C ARG A 121 1.33 24.17 -8.37
N SER A 122 2.53 24.55 -7.93
CA SER A 122 3.75 24.35 -8.73
C SER A 122 4.04 22.87 -8.97
N ILE A 123 3.81 22.01 -7.97
CA ILE A 123 3.88 20.53 -8.13
C ILE A 123 2.87 20.07 -9.18
N ALA A 124 1.62 20.51 -9.06
CA ALA A 124 0.53 20.08 -9.92
C ALA A 124 0.73 20.46 -11.40
N THR A 125 1.38 21.59 -11.66
CA THR A 125 1.66 22.09 -13.01
C THR A 125 3.01 21.63 -13.57
N SER A 126 3.82 20.94 -12.77
CA SER A 126 5.11 20.41 -13.20
C SER A 126 4.93 19.32 -14.26
N LYS A 127 5.85 19.32 -15.23
CA LYS A 127 5.97 18.26 -16.24
C LYS A 127 7.17 17.34 -15.97
N ASN A 128 7.87 17.56 -14.85
CA ASN A 128 9.16 16.93 -14.56
C ASN A 128 9.07 15.87 -13.45
N PHE A 129 7.85 15.56 -12.98
CA PHE A 129 7.63 14.60 -11.90
C PHE A 129 6.96 13.28 -12.36
N ASP A 130 7.01 13.01 -13.66
CA ASP A 130 6.39 11.81 -14.25
C ASP A 130 6.95 10.50 -13.67
N GLY A 131 8.23 10.47 -13.30
CA GLY A 131 8.85 9.30 -12.65
C GLY A 131 8.71 9.23 -11.13
N LEU A 132 8.01 10.21 -10.49
CA LEU A 132 7.96 10.29 -9.04
C LEU A 132 7.02 9.21 -8.46
N THR A 133 7.55 8.35 -7.58
CA THR A 133 6.80 7.32 -6.87
C THR A 133 6.51 7.68 -5.42
N GLY A 134 7.34 8.52 -4.79
CA GLY A 134 7.17 8.96 -3.41
C GLY A 134 7.27 10.47 -3.23
N LEU A 135 6.24 11.09 -2.62
CA LEU A 135 6.18 12.52 -2.32
C LEU A 135 5.84 12.74 -0.85
N VAL A 136 6.77 13.32 -0.09
CA VAL A 136 6.58 13.62 1.34
C VAL A 136 6.52 15.13 1.54
N LEU A 137 5.35 15.63 1.91
CA LEU A 137 5.05 17.03 2.19
C LEU A 137 4.53 17.28 3.62
N ALA A 138 4.79 16.33 4.53
CA ALA A 138 4.35 16.44 5.92
C ALA A 138 4.80 17.75 6.58
N GLU A 139 4.06 18.21 7.60
CA GLU A 139 4.40 19.38 8.39
C GLU A 139 4.63 20.67 7.55
N ASN A 140 3.81 20.86 6.53
CA ASN A 140 3.77 22.07 5.72
C ASN A 140 2.47 22.85 5.96
N LYS A 141 2.01 23.66 5.02
CA LYS A 141 0.83 24.52 5.15
C LYS A 141 -0.06 24.45 3.92
N LEU A 142 -0.26 23.24 3.39
CA LEU A 142 -0.97 23.04 2.13
C LEU A 142 -2.46 23.41 2.23
N GLY A 143 -3.11 23.01 3.33
CA GLY A 143 -4.56 23.16 3.49
C GLY A 143 -5.36 22.48 2.39
N ASP A 144 -6.65 22.68 2.36
CA ASP A 144 -7.55 22.12 1.34
C ASP A 144 -7.24 22.67 -0.05
N GLU A 145 -6.91 23.96 -0.16
CA GLU A 145 -6.55 24.61 -1.42
C GLU A 145 -5.34 23.93 -2.07
N GLY A 146 -4.30 23.58 -1.27
CA GLY A 146 -3.13 22.87 -1.78
C GLY A 146 -3.49 21.49 -2.30
N ILE A 147 -4.42 20.78 -1.64
CA ILE A 147 -4.87 19.45 -2.11
C ILE A 147 -5.74 19.59 -3.35
N GLU A 148 -6.59 20.62 -3.46
CA GLU A 148 -7.32 20.91 -4.69
C GLU A 148 -6.37 21.09 -5.88
N TYR A 149 -5.26 21.83 -5.71
CA TYR A 149 -4.24 21.93 -6.76
C TYR A 149 -3.58 20.57 -7.06
N LEU A 150 -3.12 19.83 -6.05
CA LEU A 150 -2.50 18.51 -6.26
C LEU A 150 -3.43 17.57 -7.02
N SER A 151 -4.74 17.61 -6.74
CA SER A 151 -5.74 16.78 -7.42
C SER A 151 -5.81 16.99 -8.93
N THR A 152 -5.26 18.11 -9.43
CA THR A 152 -5.18 18.40 -10.87
C THR A 152 -3.85 18.00 -11.51
N ALA A 153 -2.92 17.41 -10.75
CA ALA A 153 -1.58 17.09 -11.23
C ALA A 153 -1.61 15.95 -12.25
N THR A 154 -1.19 16.24 -13.50
CA THR A 154 -1.18 15.23 -14.58
C THR A 154 0.13 14.47 -14.71
N SER A 155 1.19 14.88 -13.99
CA SER A 155 2.51 14.25 -14.01
C SER A 155 2.79 13.31 -12.83
N LEU A 156 1.83 13.14 -11.91
CA LEU A 156 2.00 12.28 -10.74
C LEU A 156 1.34 10.89 -10.90
N THR A 157 1.26 10.41 -12.14
CA THR A 157 0.56 9.16 -12.47
C THR A 157 1.24 7.90 -11.89
N HIS A 158 2.56 7.98 -11.62
CA HIS A 158 3.32 6.89 -11.01
C HIS A 158 3.43 7.00 -9.47
N LEU A 159 2.79 8.02 -8.87
CA LEU A 159 2.87 8.23 -7.42
C LEU A 159 2.19 7.08 -6.68
N GLU A 160 2.93 6.43 -5.77
CA GLU A 160 2.47 5.33 -4.92
C GLU A 160 2.28 5.78 -3.47
N ILE A 161 3.14 6.70 -3.00
CA ILE A 161 3.17 7.16 -1.61
C ILE A 161 3.05 8.69 -1.58
N LEU A 162 2.07 9.20 -0.82
CA LEU A 162 1.85 10.62 -0.57
C LEU A 162 1.70 10.89 0.92
N ASP A 163 2.69 11.54 1.53
CA ASP A 163 2.64 11.92 2.93
C ASP A 163 2.25 13.40 3.07
N LEU A 164 1.07 13.62 3.63
CA LEU A 164 0.43 14.93 3.86
C LEU A 164 0.16 15.22 5.33
N ARG A 165 0.80 14.52 6.25
CA ARG A 165 0.60 14.70 7.70
C ARG A 165 0.79 16.16 8.10
N LYS A 166 0.00 16.64 9.09
CA LYS A 166 0.13 18.00 9.66
C LYS A 166 0.15 19.12 8.62
N ASN A 167 -0.85 19.16 7.76
CA ASN A 167 -0.99 20.20 6.72
C ASN A 167 -2.23 21.08 6.87
N GLY A 168 -3.05 20.87 7.90
CA GLY A 168 -4.29 21.62 8.10
C GLY A 168 -5.39 21.24 7.10
N ILE A 169 -5.39 20.00 6.62
CA ILE A 169 -6.34 19.46 5.65
C ILE A 169 -7.63 19.05 6.40
N THR A 170 -8.79 19.32 5.80
CA THR A 170 -10.09 18.87 6.27
C THR A 170 -10.70 17.83 5.32
N ASP A 171 -11.90 17.36 5.62
CA ASP A 171 -12.66 16.46 4.74
C ASP A 171 -12.81 17.01 3.32
N LYS A 172 -12.85 18.34 3.16
CA LYS A 172 -12.93 18.99 1.84
C LYS A 172 -11.74 18.68 0.96
N GLY A 173 -10.52 18.76 1.51
CA GLY A 173 -9.30 18.40 0.77
C GLY A 173 -9.30 16.92 0.37
N VAL A 174 -9.70 16.02 1.26
CA VAL A 174 -9.78 14.58 0.97
C VAL A 174 -10.81 14.29 -0.13
N VAL A 175 -11.97 14.94 -0.10
CA VAL A 175 -12.98 14.82 -1.16
C VAL A 175 -12.44 15.29 -2.51
N ALA A 176 -11.62 16.35 -2.54
CA ALA A 176 -10.96 16.80 -3.78
C ALA A 176 -9.98 15.74 -4.30
N LEU A 177 -9.16 15.16 -3.41
CA LEU A 177 -8.22 14.10 -3.76
C LEU A 177 -8.93 12.85 -4.31
N SER A 178 -10.00 12.41 -3.64
CA SER A 178 -10.74 11.19 -4.02
C SER A 178 -11.46 11.28 -5.37
N LYS A 179 -11.75 12.49 -5.86
CA LYS A 179 -12.35 12.73 -7.18
C LYS A 179 -11.33 12.77 -8.31
N SER A 180 -10.03 12.73 -7.97
CA SER A 180 -8.98 12.82 -8.98
C SER A 180 -8.72 11.46 -9.63
N SER A 181 -8.70 11.42 -10.95
CA SER A 181 -8.23 10.26 -11.73
C SER A 181 -6.72 10.28 -11.98
N ASN A 182 -6.01 11.30 -11.47
CA ASN A 182 -4.59 11.52 -11.76
C ASN A 182 -3.64 10.71 -10.88
N PHE A 183 -4.16 9.94 -9.93
CA PHE A 183 -3.38 9.10 -9.01
C PHE A 183 -3.76 7.61 -9.10
N PRO A 184 -3.67 6.99 -10.27
CA PRO A 184 -4.14 5.60 -10.44
C PRO A 184 -3.31 4.58 -9.66
N ASN A 185 -2.06 4.92 -9.31
CA ASN A 185 -1.12 4.05 -8.62
C ASN A 185 -0.99 4.36 -7.12
N LEU A 186 -1.70 5.36 -6.60
CA LEU A 186 -1.58 5.80 -5.22
C LEU A 186 -2.17 4.75 -4.26
N GLN A 187 -1.31 4.22 -3.38
CA GLN A 187 -1.63 3.15 -2.44
C GLN A 187 -1.61 3.63 -0.99
N ILE A 188 -0.70 4.55 -0.68
CA ILE A 188 -0.50 5.06 0.67
C ILE A 188 -0.69 6.56 0.66
N VAL A 189 -1.64 7.04 1.47
CA VAL A 189 -1.83 8.47 1.76
C VAL A 189 -1.84 8.67 3.27
N GLU A 190 -0.78 9.29 3.77
CA GLU A 190 -0.66 9.62 5.18
C GLU A 190 -1.28 10.99 5.46
N LEU A 191 -2.34 11.02 6.25
CA LEU A 191 -3.10 12.22 6.62
C LEU A 191 -3.23 12.45 8.13
N SER A 192 -2.48 11.70 8.95
CA SER A 192 -2.51 11.87 10.40
C SER A 192 -2.20 13.34 10.82
N ASP A 193 -2.72 13.74 11.98
CA ASP A 193 -2.58 15.10 12.52
C ASP A 193 -3.13 16.23 11.60
N ASN A 194 -4.09 15.91 10.74
CA ASN A 194 -4.94 16.86 10.03
C ASN A 194 -6.31 17.01 10.73
N HIS A 195 -7.27 17.68 10.12
CA HIS A 195 -8.58 17.96 10.71
C HIS A 195 -9.69 17.10 10.07
N LEU A 196 -9.43 15.79 9.94
CA LEU A 196 -10.39 14.87 9.33
C LEU A 196 -11.40 14.38 10.37
N THR A 197 -12.67 14.37 9.98
CA THR A 197 -13.73 13.63 10.64
C THR A 197 -13.76 12.18 10.13
N ASP A 198 -14.62 11.34 10.69
CA ASP A 198 -14.81 9.98 10.20
C ASP A 198 -15.36 9.97 8.75
N VAL A 199 -16.06 11.01 8.32
CA VAL A 199 -16.49 11.16 6.92
C VAL A 199 -15.29 11.25 5.99
N GLY A 200 -14.34 12.14 6.29
CA GLY A 200 -13.12 12.28 5.48
C GLY A 200 -12.29 11.02 5.46
N LYS A 201 -12.14 10.34 6.61
CA LYS A 201 -11.43 9.05 6.68
C LYS A 201 -12.08 7.99 5.81
N ASN A 202 -13.41 7.85 5.86
CA ASN A 202 -14.16 6.90 5.03
C ASN A 202 -14.02 7.21 3.53
N VAL A 203 -14.07 8.50 3.14
CA VAL A 203 -13.83 8.90 1.74
C VAL A 203 -12.43 8.50 1.29
N LEU A 204 -11.42 8.69 2.15
CA LEU A 204 -10.05 8.28 1.86
C LEU A 204 -9.93 6.76 1.70
N SER A 205 -10.48 5.99 2.63
CA SER A 205 -10.50 4.52 2.55
C SER A 205 -11.14 4.04 1.25
N GLY A 206 -12.30 4.60 0.88
CA GLY A 206 -12.97 4.26 -0.38
C GLY A 206 -12.11 4.54 -1.60
N PHE A 207 -11.42 5.68 -1.64
CA PHE A 207 -10.52 6.04 -2.73
C PHE A 207 -9.32 5.06 -2.84
N LEU A 208 -8.67 4.77 -1.71
CA LEU A 208 -7.52 3.88 -1.67
C LEU A 208 -7.89 2.43 -2.05
N ILE A 209 -9.01 1.93 -1.54
CA ILE A 209 -9.51 0.59 -1.89
C ILE A 209 -9.79 0.48 -3.38
N GLN A 210 -10.42 1.48 -4.00
CA GLN A 210 -10.65 1.46 -5.46
C GLN A 210 -9.34 1.40 -6.26
N ASN A 211 -8.32 2.16 -5.84
CA ASN A 211 -7.01 2.10 -6.48
C ASN A 211 -6.33 0.73 -6.30
N LEU A 212 -6.43 0.16 -5.08
CA LEU A 212 -5.89 -1.18 -4.78
C LEU A 212 -6.59 -2.25 -5.61
N ILE A 213 -7.92 -2.22 -5.71
CA ILE A 213 -8.67 -3.15 -6.55
C ILE A 213 -8.18 -3.08 -7.98
N ARG A 214 -8.12 -1.89 -8.61
CA ARG A 214 -7.65 -1.72 -9.99
C ARG A 214 -6.24 -2.27 -10.20
N LYS A 215 -5.34 -2.05 -9.26
CA LYS A 215 -3.93 -2.50 -9.35
C LYS A 215 -3.79 -4.01 -9.15
N ARG A 216 -4.61 -4.58 -8.26
CA ARG A 216 -4.49 -5.98 -7.82
C ARG A 216 -5.48 -6.92 -8.49
N THR A 217 -6.32 -6.41 -9.37
CA THR A 217 -7.19 -7.21 -10.22
C THR A 217 -6.46 -7.57 -11.51
N LYS A 218 -6.49 -8.86 -11.85
CA LYS A 218 -5.91 -9.42 -13.09
C LYS A 218 -7.00 -10.18 -13.84
N GLU A 219 -7.01 -10.05 -15.15
CA GLU A 219 -7.84 -10.88 -16.01
C GLU A 219 -7.13 -12.20 -16.28
N THR A 220 -7.88 -13.29 -16.21
CA THR A 220 -7.43 -14.66 -16.53
C THR A 220 -8.43 -15.30 -17.50
N GLU A 221 -8.12 -16.49 -18.02
CA GLU A 221 -9.05 -17.25 -18.86
C GLU A 221 -10.33 -17.65 -18.11
N GLU A 222 -10.28 -17.77 -16.79
CA GLU A 222 -11.39 -18.16 -15.92
C GLU A 222 -12.19 -16.96 -15.37
N GLY A 223 -11.80 -15.73 -15.67
CA GLY A 223 -12.38 -14.49 -15.17
C GLY A 223 -11.39 -13.62 -14.41
N MET A 224 -11.89 -12.63 -13.67
CA MET A 224 -11.05 -11.71 -12.91
C MET A 224 -10.65 -12.31 -11.57
N VAL A 225 -9.39 -12.10 -11.19
CA VAL A 225 -8.81 -12.45 -9.88
C VAL A 225 -8.38 -11.17 -9.17
N CYS A 226 -8.89 -10.93 -7.96
CA CYS A 226 -8.52 -9.78 -7.14
C CYS A 226 -7.87 -10.25 -5.84
N ASP A 227 -6.62 -9.86 -5.62
CA ASP A 227 -5.85 -10.18 -4.42
C ASP A 227 -5.70 -8.94 -3.53
N LEU A 228 -6.45 -8.92 -2.44
CA LEU A 228 -6.44 -7.88 -1.40
C LEU A 228 -5.96 -8.42 -0.05
N SER A 229 -5.13 -9.46 -0.05
CA SER A 229 -4.57 -10.06 1.15
C SER A 229 -3.58 -9.15 1.88
N ASN A 230 -3.57 -9.24 3.23
CA ASN A 230 -2.62 -8.57 4.11
C ASN A 230 -2.54 -7.04 3.96
N LEU A 231 -3.68 -6.39 3.80
CA LEU A 231 -3.78 -4.93 3.63
C LEU A 231 -4.40 -4.20 4.83
N GLY A 232 -4.76 -4.94 5.89
CA GLY A 232 -5.42 -4.38 7.07
C GLY A 232 -6.88 -3.97 6.83
N ILE A 233 -7.51 -4.51 5.78
CA ILE A 233 -8.91 -4.29 5.40
C ILE A 233 -9.84 -4.69 6.55
N GLY A 234 -10.77 -3.78 6.88
CA GLY A 234 -11.84 -4.01 7.84
C GLY A 234 -13.23 -3.96 7.18
N ASP A 235 -14.25 -3.85 8.02
CA ASP A 235 -15.64 -3.90 7.57
C ASP A 235 -16.02 -2.69 6.70
N ILE A 236 -15.44 -1.53 6.97
CA ILE A 236 -15.68 -0.30 6.16
C ILE A 236 -15.18 -0.52 4.73
N GLU A 237 -13.99 -1.06 4.57
CA GLU A 237 -13.38 -1.35 3.27
C GLU A 237 -14.15 -2.42 2.52
N CYS A 238 -14.66 -3.45 3.21
CA CYS A 238 -15.57 -4.45 2.62
C CYS A 238 -16.80 -3.79 1.98
N GLY A 239 -17.34 -2.73 2.59
CA GLY A 239 -18.44 -1.96 2.02
C GLY A 239 -18.09 -1.23 0.72
N PHE A 240 -16.84 -0.81 0.54
CA PHE A 240 -16.36 -0.24 -0.72
C PHE A 240 -16.07 -1.31 -1.77
N ILE A 241 -15.50 -2.46 -1.37
CA ILE A 241 -15.30 -3.62 -2.25
C ILE A 241 -16.66 -4.10 -2.80
N ALA A 242 -17.66 -4.25 -1.92
CA ALA A 242 -19.00 -4.67 -2.28
C ALA A 242 -19.70 -3.74 -3.28
N LYS A 243 -19.36 -2.46 -3.28
CA LYS A 243 -19.93 -1.42 -4.15
C LYS A 243 -19.10 -1.13 -5.40
N TYR A 244 -17.96 -1.80 -5.56
CA TYR A 244 -17.10 -1.57 -6.70
C TYR A 244 -17.73 -2.16 -7.97
N ASP A 245 -18.08 -1.31 -8.92
CA ASP A 245 -18.80 -1.64 -10.14
C ASP A 245 -17.92 -2.14 -11.31
N GLY A 246 -16.59 -2.16 -11.11
CA GLY A 246 -15.64 -2.66 -12.10
C GLY A 246 -15.35 -4.16 -11.99
N PHE A 247 -16.14 -4.94 -11.25
CA PHE A 247 -16.02 -6.40 -11.17
C PHE A 247 -16.96 -7.08 -12.19
N ASP A 248 -16.70 -6.89 -13.48
CA ASP A 248 -17.57 -7.42 -14.55
C ASP A 248 -17.67 -8.96 -14.56
N ASN A 249 -16.60 -9.65 -14.15
CA ASN A 249 -16.54 -11.11 -14.03
C ASN A 249 -15.52 -11.53 -12.98
N LEU A 250 -15.71 -11.10 -11.72
CA LEU A 250 -14.84 -11.50 -10.62
C LEU A 250 -15.14 -12.95 -10.23
N THR A 251 -14.17 -13.84 -10.41
CA THR A 251 -14.28 -15.25 -10.07
C THR A 251 -13.50 -15.65 -8.83
N GLN A 252 -12.46 -14.90 -8.47
CA GLN A 252 -11.62 -15.18 -7.30
C GLN A 252 -11.33 -13.91 -6.52
N LEU A 253 -11.59 -13.93 -5.20
CA LEU A 253 -11.33 -12.82 -4.29
C LEU A 253 -10.55 -13.33 -3.08
N TYR A 254 -9.34 -12.80 -2.91
CA TYR A 254 -8.48 -13.10 -1.78
C TYR A 254 -8.47 -11.94 -0.79
N LEU A 255 -8.84 -12.23 0.45
CA LEU A 255 -8.97 -11.29 1.56
C LEU A 255 -8.31 -11.80 2.86
N GLU A 256 -7.42 -12.79 2.76
CA GLU A 256 -6.76 -13.37 3.92
C GLU A 256 -5.87 -12.34 4.65
N LEU A 257 -5.58 -12.62 5.95
CA LEU A 257 -4.71 -11.79 6.78
C LEU A 257 -5.19 -10.34 6.93
N ASN A 258 -6.50 -10.13 7.03
CA ASN A 258 -7.11 -8.81 7.22
C ASN A 258 -7.80 -8.71 8.60
N LYS A 259 -8.72 -7.78 8.78
CA LYS A 259 -9.44 -7.51 10.04
C LYS A 259 -10.95 -7.60 9.86
N ILE A 260 -11.39 -8.44 8.93
CA ILE A 260 -12.79 -8.55 8.53
C ILE A 260 -13.55 -9.33 9.62
N THR A 261 -14.70 -8.77 10.02
CA THR A 261 -15.63 -9.44 10.95
C THR A 261 -16.89 -9.90 10.19
N ALA A 262 -17.86 -10.46 10.92
CA ALA A 262 -19.15 -10.81 10.36
C ALA A 262 -19.83 -9.65 9.62
N GLU A 263 -19.66 -8.42 10.11
CA GLU A 263 -20.23 -7.23 9.46
C GLU A 263 -19.64 -6.96 8.07
N GLY A 264 -18.31 -7.11 7.92
CA GLY A 264 -17.66 -6.99 6.61
C GLY A 264 -18.13 -8.08 5.64
N VAL A 265 -18.23 -9.32 6.13
CA VAL A 265 -18.77 -10.45 5.35
C VAL A 265 -20.22 -10.19 4.95
N ARG A 266 -21.05 -9.65 5.87
CA ARG A 266 -22.43 -9.28 5.56
C ARG A 266 -22.52 -8.32 4.38
N GLN A 267 -21.63 -7.31 4.33
CA GLN A 267 -21.62 -6.34 3.22
C GLN A 267 -21.22 -7.00 1.88
N LEU A 268 -20.22 -7.87 1.90
CA LEU A 268 -19.82 -8.64 0.72
C LEU A 268 -20.94 -9.56 0.25
N ALA A 269 -21.55 -10.34 1.14
CA ALA A 269 -22.59 -11.31 0.85
C ALA A 269 -23.84 -10.69 0.20
N HIS A 270 -24.12 -9.41 0.46
CA HIS A 270 -25.23 -8.67 -0.16
C HIS A 270 -24.87 -8.01 -1.51
N SER A 271 -23.61 -8.11 -1.95
CA SER A 271 -23.17 -7.49 -3.18
C SER A 271 -23.50 -8.31 -4.41
N LYS A 272 -24.17 -7.70 -5.38
CA LYS A 272 -24.38 -8.28 -6.71
C LYS A 272 -23.12 -8.24 -7.59
N ASN A 273 -22.16 -7.39 -7.26
CA ASN A 273 -20.94 -7.23 -8.05
C ASN A 273 -19.98 -8.42 -7.93
N ILE A 274 -20.26 -9.35 -7.00
CA ILE A 274 -19.46 -10.57 -6.80
C ILE A 274 -20.28 -11.86 -7.03
N GLU A 275 -21.41 -11.79 -7.75
CA GLU A 275 -22.28 -12.95 -7.97
C GLU A 275 -21.63 -14.08 -8.80
N ASN A 276 -20.56 -13.78 -9.54
CA ASN A 276 -19.81 -14.76 -10.31
C ASN A 276 -18.66 -15.42 -9.52
N LEU A 277 -18.56 -15.12 -8.20
CA LEU A 277 -17.44 -15.58 -7.39
C LEU A 277 -17.46 -17.10 -7.22
N ARG A 278 -16.33 -17.74 -7.53
CA ARG A 278 -16.10 -19.18 -7.38
C ARG A 278 -15.13 -19.49 -6.26
N LEU A 279 -14.20 -18.57 -5.94
CA LEU A 279 -13.29 -18.69 -4.82
C LEU A 279 -13.36 -17.45 -3.94
N LEU A 280 -13.59 -17.66 -2.64
CA LEU A 280 -13.49 -16.63 -1.60
C LEU A 280 -12.51 -17.09 -0.54
N SER A 281 -11.41 -16.35 -0.37
CA SER A 281 -10.46 -16.55 0.73
C SER A 281 -10.64 -15.46 1.79
N LEU A 282 -10.91 -15.90 3.02
CA LEU A 282 -11.06 -15.06 4.21
C LEU A 282 -10.16 -15.55 5.36
N ASP A 283 -9.16 -16.38 5.09
CA ASP A 283 -8.30 -16.97 6.13
C ASP A 283 -7.70 -15.90 7.04
N ARG A 284 -7.55 -16.24 8.33
CA ARG A 284 -6.93 -15.35 9.34
C ARG A 284 -7.60 -13.98 9.43
N ASN A 285 -8.93 -14.00 9.54
CA ASN A 285 -9.78 -12.85 9.84
C ASN A 285 -10.55 -13.11 11.17
N LYS A 286 -11.73 -12.53 11.35
CA LYS A 286 -12.61 -12.71 12.52
C LYS A 286 -14.05 -12.88 12.06
N VAL A 287 -14.26 -13.80 11.12
CA VAL A 287 -15.54 -14.03 10.46
C VAL A 287 -16.59 -14.56 11.45
N GLY A 288 -16.20 -15.56 12.28
CA GLY A 288 -17.09 -16.24 13.22
C GLY A 288 -18.29 -16.93 12.59
N ASP A 289 -19.14 -17.53 13.42
CA ASP A 289 -20.34 -18.25 12.96
C ASP A 289 -21.37 -17.35 12.27
N GLU A 290 -21.48 -16.10 12.74
CA GLU A 290 -22.39 -15.13 12.14
C GLU A 290 -21.97 -14.76 10.72
N GLY A 291 -20.64 -14.57 10.49
CA GLY A 291 -20.13 -14.33 9.14
C GLY A 291 -20.36 -15.52 8.21
N ILE A 292 -20.19 -16.74 8.72
CA ILE A 292 -20.53 -17.94 7.94
C ILE A 292 -22.00 -17.96 7.56
N ARG A 293 -22.93 -17.64 8.47
CA ARG A 293 -24.35 -17.54 8.17
C ARG A 293 -24.63 -16.59 7.01
N TYR A 294 -23.98 -15.41 7.00
CA TYR A 294 -24.13 -14.46 5.88
C TYR A 294 -23.62 -15.03 4.56
N ILE A 295 -22.55 -15.84 4.56
CA ILE A 295 -22.07 -16.49 3.33
C ILE A 295 -23.09 -17.49 2.82
N VAL A 296 -23.53 -18.42 3.69
CA VAL A 296 -24.39 -19.55 3.28
C VAL A 296 -25.83 -19.15 2.97
N GLU A 297 -26.30 -18.02 3.50
CA GLU A 297 -27.62 -17.46 3.20
C GLU A 297 -27.61 -16.53 1.98
N SER A 298 -26.44 -16.19 1.45
CA SER A 298 -26.30 -15.24 0.35
C SER A 298 -26.81 -15.79 -0.98
N GLU A 299 -27.68 -15.02 -1.65
CA GLU A 299 -28.09 -15.31 -3.02
C GLU A 299 -26.99 -14.99 -4.05
N ASN A 300 -26.00 -14.16 -3.67
CA ASN A 300 -24.92 -13.73 -4.55
C ASN A 300 -23.67 -14.60 -4.45
N LEU A 301 -23.56 -15.51 -3.47
CA LEU A 301 -22.40 -16.39 -3.26
C LEU A 301 -22.70 -17.88 -3.54
N GLN A 302 -23.83 -18.19 -4.13
CA GLN A 302 -24.23 -19.57 -4.43
C GLN A 302 -23.35 -20.27 -5.49
N ASN A 303 -22.51 -19.53 -6.21
CA ASN A 303 -21.58 -20.07 -7.21
C ASN A 303 -20.21 -20.45 -6.63
N LEU A 304 -20.03 -20.36 -5.28
CA LEU A 304 -18.77 -20.71 -4.65
C LEU A 304 -18.44 -22.19 -4.86
N VAL A 305 -17.20 -22.41 -5.27
CA VAL A 305 -16.56 -23.73 -5.45
C VAL A 305 -15.49 -23.95 -4.39
N HIS A 306 -14.80 -22.89 -4.00
CA HIS A 306 -13.76 -22.90 -2.99
C HIS A 306 -14.07 -21.83 -1.93
N LEU A 307 -14.16 -22.25 -0.65
CA LEU A 307 -14.28 -21.36 0.49
C LEU A 307 -13.14 -21.61 1.47
N MET A 308 -12.34 -20.58 1.73
CA MET A 308 -11.20 -20.62 2.63
C MET A 308 -11.49 -19.71 3.83
N VAL A 309 -11.65 -20.29 5.00
CA VAL A 309 -12.02 -19.61 6.26
C VAL A 309 -11.22 -20.14 7.45
N GLU A 310 -9.97 -20.52 7.20
CA GLU A 310 -9.06 -20.95 8.25
C GLU A 310 -8.82 -19.85 9.28
N TYR A 311 -8.62 -20.22 10.55
CA TYR A 311 -8.32 -19.29 11.66
C TYR A 311 -9.30 -18.11 11.76
N ASN A 312 -10.61 -18.39 11.83
CA ASN A 312 -11.68 -17.37 11.81
C ASN A 312 -12.65 -17.44 13.00
N GLU A 313 -12.32 -18.14 14.07
CA GLU A 313 -13.16 -18.27 15.27
C GLU A 313 -14.52 -18.97 14.98
N ILE A 314 -14.55 -19.91 14.02
CA ILE A 314 -15.73 -20.67 13.62
C ILE A 314 -15.89 -21.88 14.54
N THR A 315 -17.10 -22.08 15.07
CA THR A 315 -17.46 -23.21 15.95
C THR A 315 -18.35 -24.23 15.20
N ASP A 316 -18.85 -25.21 15.91
CA ASP A 316 -19.81 -26.19 15.39
C ASP A 316 -21.07 -25.51 14.83
N GLU A 317 -21.49 -24.36 15.38
CA GLU A 317 -22.63 -23.61 14.84
C GLU A 317 -22.37 -23.10 13.41
N GLY A 318 -21.16 -22.64 13.14
CA GLY A 318 -20.76 -22.22 11.79
C GLY A 318 -20.68 -23.39 10.83
N LEU A 319 -20.12 -24.54 11.25
CA LEU A 319 -20.06 -25.75 10.43
C LEU A 319 -21.48 -26.32 10.15
N GLN A 320 -22.37 -26.30 11.15
CA GLN A 320 -23.76 -26.67 10.98
C GLN A 320 -24.45 -25.79 9.93
N ALA A 321 -24.20 -24.47 9.96
CA ALA A 321 -24.77 -23.55 8.96
C ALA A 321 -24.30 -23.88 7.54
N ILE A 322 -23.03 -24.26 7.35
CA ILE A 322 -22.53 -24.72 6.04
C ILE A 322 -23.19 -26.04 5.64
N ALA A 323 -23.21 -27.03 6.57
CA ALA A 323 -23.71 -28.39 6.30
C ALA A 323 -25.18 -28.43 5.90
N THR A 324 -25.99 -27.48 6.41
CA THR A 324 -27.45 -27.43 6.19
C THR A 324 -27.87 -26.49 5.07
N SER A 325 -26.92 -25.82 4.38
CA SER A 325 -27.25 -24.86 3.34
C SER A 325 -27.33 -25.50 1.95
N GLU A 326 -28.52 -25.47 1.35
CA GLU A 326 -28.74 -25.87 -0.05
C GLU A 326 -27.98 -25.01 -1.07
N ARG A 327 -27.57 -23.78 -0.69
CA ARG A 327 -26.82 -22.86 -1.55
C ARG A 327 -25.34 -23.21 -1.68
N MET A 328 -24.81 -24.07 -0.82
CA MET A 328 -23.40 -24.51 -0.84
C MET A 328 -23.19 -25.80 -1.64
N ASN A 329 -24.19 -26.25 -2.41
CA ASN A 329 -24.15 -27.48 -3.20
C ASN A 329 -23.07 -27.51 -4.31
N ASN A 330 -22.52 -26.36 -4.69
CA ASN A 330 -21.43 -26.26 -5.66
C ASN A 330 -20.02 -26.32 -5.02
N LEU A 331 -19.95 -26.41 -3.67
CA LEU A 331 -18.69 -26.35 -2.96
C LEU A 331 -17.90 -27.65 -3.13
N LEU A 332 -16.69 -27.55 -3.72
CA LEU A 332 -15.75 -28.66 -3.86
C LEU A 332 -14.66 -28.65 -2.79
N ARG A 333 -14.27 -27.49 -2.32
CA ARG A 333 -13.21 -27.36 -1.31
C ARG A 333 -13.59 -26.36 -0.23
N LEU A 334 -13.49 -26.80 1.01
CA LEU A 334 -13.75 -26.02 2.19
C LEU A 334 -12.56 -26.12 3.15
N TYR A 335 -11.83 -25.01 3.32
CA TYR A 335 -10.66 -24.92 4.19
C TYR A 335 -11.10 -24.26 5.51
N ILE A 336 -11.06 -25.02 6.60
CA ILE A 336 -11.58 -24.63 7.93
C ILE A 336 -10.58 -24.80 9.06
N GLU A 337 -9.34 -25.17 8.77
CA GLU A 337 -8.33 -25.47 9.78
C GLU A 337 -8.10 -24.32 10.75
N GLY A 338 -7.67 -24.63 11.97
CA GLY A 338 -7.37 -23.61 12.99
C GLY A 338 -8.58 -22.89 13.58
N ASN A 339 -9.81 -23.39 13.35
CA ASN A 339 -11.02 -22.91 13.98
C ASN A 339 -11.39 -23.78 15.22
N PRO A 340 -12.13 -23.26 16.21
CA PRO A 340 -12.44 -23.96 17.46
C PRO A 340 -13.67 -24.88 17.38
N TYR A 341 -13.91 -25.53 16.24
CA TYR A 341 -14.94 -26.57 16.12
C TYR A 341 -14.48 -27.90 16.71
N THR A 342 -15.43 -28.80 17.00
CA THR A 342 -15.19 -30.13 17.50
C THR A 342 -15.35 -31.20 16.42
N ASP A 343 -15.06 -32.47 16.79
CA ASP A 343 -15.30 -33.61 15.90
C ASP A 343 -16.80 -33.76 15.53
N ASP A 344 -17.70 -33.38 16.44
CA ASP A 344 -19.14 -33.39 16.17
C ASP A 344 -19.51 -32.36 15.05
N GLY A 345 -18.94 -31.14 15.12
CA GLY A 345 -19.13 -30.13 14.05
C GLY A 345 -18.57 -30.61 12.73
N PHE A 346 -17.39 -31.25 12.73
CA PHE A 346 -16.80 -31.80 11.52
C PHE A 346 -17.63 -32.94 10.92
N ALA A 347 -18.21 -33.81 11.76
CA ALA A 347 -19.08 -34.90 11.31
C ALA A 347 -20.35 -34.38 10.61
N MET A 348 -20.89 -33.22 11.03
CA MET A 348 -22.04 -32.60 10.35
C MET A 348 -21.78 -32.28 8.89
N LEU A 349 -20.53 -31.89 8.51
CA LEU A 349 -20.16 -31.67 7.12
C LEU A 349 -20.14 -32.97 6.31
N ALA A 350 -19.64 -34.06 6.91
CA ALA A 350 -19.57 -35.37 6.26
C ALA A 350 -20.96 -35.96 5.99
N GLU A 351 -21.92 -35.70 6.90
CA GLU A 351 -23.30 -36.19 6.85
C GLU A 351 -24.23 -35.28 6.01
N SER A 352 -23.71 -34.15 5.50
CA SER A 352 -24.54 -33.18 4.76
C SER A 352 -25.10 -33.74 3.47
N GLU A 353 -26.39 -33.60 3.27
CA GLU A 353 -27.08 -33.93 2.00
C GLU A 353 -26.79 -32.91 0.87
N TYR A 354 -26.32 -31.72 1.22
CA TYR A 354 -26.05 -30.63 0.27
C TYR A 354 -24.59 -30.58 -0.21
N LEU A 355 -23.65 -31.13 0.56
CA LEU A 355 -22.21 -31.09 0.27
C LEU A 355 -21.70 -32.37 -0.41
N GLN A 356 -22.51 -32.96 -1.29
CA GLN A 356 -22.19 -34.24 -1.94
C GLN A 356 -20.98 -34.18 -2.88
N GLN A 357 -20.63 -32.97 -3.36
CA GLN A 357 -19.48 -32.73 -4.25
C GLN A 357 -18.21 -32.35 -3.52
N LEU A 358 -18.25 -32.23 -2.16
CA LEU A 358 -17.11 -31.79 -1.39
C LEU A 358 -15.97 -32.82 -1.45
N GLU A 359 -14.82 -32.40 -2.02
CA GLU A 359 -13.62 -33.21 -2.17
C GLU A 359 -12.61 -32.96 -1.04
N TYR A 360 -12.66 -31.78 -0.42
CA TYR A 360 -11.80 -31.37 0.69
C TYR A 360 -12.61 -30.56 1.73
N PRO A 361 -12.50 -30.84 3.05
CA PRO A 361 -11.63 -31.87 3.67
C PRO A 361 -12.02 -33.30 3.23
N GLU A 362 -11.03 -34.19 3.20
CA GLU A 362 -11.26 -35.60 2.92
C GLU A 362 -12.05 -36.22 4.08
N PHE A 363 -13.25 -36.68 3.80
CA PHE A 363 -14.05 -37.44 4.76
C PHE A 363 -13.79 -38.93 4.55
N VAL A 364 -13.41 -39.64 5.59
CA VAL A 364 -13.44 -41.10 5.59
C VAL A 364 -14.93 -41.51 5.65
N ARG A 365 -15.60 -41.59 4.52
CA ARG A 365 -16.94 -42.14 4.43
C ARG A 365 -16.82 -43.65 4.66
N GLU A 366 -17.56 -44.20 5.60
CA GLU A 366 -17.47 -45.63 6.02
C GLU A 366 -17.73 -46.66 4.89
N GLU A 367 -18.03 -46.22 3.65
CA GLU A 367 -18.21 -47.11 2.49
C GLU A 367 -16.91 -47.51 1.77
N ALA A 368 -15.75 -47.04 2.24
CA ALA A 368 -14.44 -47.31 1.59
C ALA A 368 -13.49 -48.13 2.49
N ILE A 369 -13.98 -48.91 3.44
CA ILE A 369 -13.16 -49.91 4.15
C ILE A 369 -13.42 -51.29 3.53
N GLU A 370 -13.08 -51.44 2.26
CA GLU A 370 -12.71 -52.76 1.73
C GLU A 370 -11.49 -52.52 0.78
N GLU A 371 -10.37 -53.10 1.24
CA GLU A 371 -9.13 -53.30 0.49
C GLU A 371 -8.21 -52.06 0.23
N VAL A 372 -7.28 -51.79 1.12
CA VAL A 372 -5.85 -51.66 0.72
C VAL A 372 -4.97 -51.98 1.94
N ASP A 373 -4.64 -53.25 2.12
CA ASP A 373 -3.38 -53.66 2.73
C ASP A 373 -2.27 -53.55 1.68
N GLU A 374 -1.10 -53.11 2.17
CA GLU A 374 0.21 -53.15 1.49
C GLU A 374 0.52 -52.13 0.38
N ALA A 375 1.17 -51.05 0.75
CA ALA A 375 2.46 -50.63 0.18
C ALA A 375 3.07 -49.48 1.00
N VAL A 376 3.91 -49.83 1.96
CA VAL A 376 4.93 -48.95 2.53
C VAL A 376 6.12 -49.05 1.62
N GLU A 377 6.50 -48.01 0.93
CA GLU A 377 7.86 -47.81 0.39
C GLU A 377 8.36 -46.39 0.68
N GLU A 378 9.52 -46.42 1.26
CA GLU A 378 10.43 -45.37 1.70
C GLU A 378 10.57 -44.22 0.70
N PHE A 379 10.54 -42.99 1.15
CA PHE A 379 11.24 -41.89 0.51
C PHE A 379 12.23 -41.25 1.48
N GLU A 380 13.50 -41.35 1.07
CA GLU A 380 14.69 -40.86 1.72
C GLU A 380 14.70 -39.33 1.86
N ASP A 381 15.37 -38.89 2.93
CA ASP A 381 15.72 -37.53 3.29
C ASP A 381 16.42 -36.76 2.16
N VAL A 382 15.90 -35.60 1.80
CA VAL A 382 16.67 -34.62 1.02
C VAL A 382 17.00 -33.44 1.96
N GLU A 383 18.27 -33.35 2.29
CA GLU A 383 18.87 -32.24 3.01
C GLU A 383 18.72 -30.95 2.18
N ILE A 384 18.12 -29.91 2.77
CA ILE A 384 18.13 -28.55 2.20
C ILE A 384 19.27 -27.78 2.85
N GLU A 385 20.25 -27.40 2.07
CA GLU A 385 21.35 -26.53 2.48
C GLU A 385 20.80 -25.10 2.75
N ASP A 386 21.11 -24.60 3.94
CA ASP A 386 20.87 -23.21 4.34
C ASP A 386 21.75 -22.26 3.53
N VAL A 387 21.14 -21.32 2.83
CA VAL A 387 21.84 -20.18 2.22
C VAL A 387 21.52 -18.93 3.03
N ASP A 388 22.47 -18.57 3.89
CA ASP A 388 22.49 -17.27 4.59
C ASP A 388 22.80 -16.16 3.58
N GLU A 389 21.84 -15.29 3.29
CA GLU A 389 22.09 -13.96 2.74
C GLU A 389 21.44 -12.91 3.63
N GLU A 390 22.22 -12.34 4.54
CA GLU A 390 21.91 -11.11 5.24
C GLU A 390 22.04 -9.92 4.27
N GLU A 391 20.93 -9.42 3.73
CA GLU A 391 20.90 -8.08 3.14
C GLU A 391 20.34 -7.07 4.16
N ASP A 392 21.22 -6.17 4.53
CA ASP A 392 20.98 -5.01 5.39
C ASP A 392 20.02 -4.01 4.70
N LEU A 393 18.71 -4.12 4.99
CA LEU A 393 17.68 -3.19 4.53
C LEU A 393 17.51 -2.07 5.57
N GLY A 394 18.24 -0.99 5.36
CA GLY A 394 18.12 0.23 6.17
C GLY A 394 16.72 0.86 6.13
N ASP A 395 16.18 1.17 7.30
CA ASP A 395 15.18 2.19 7.71
C ASP A 395 13.94 2.51 6.86
N ASP A 396 13.62 1.80 5.78
CA ASP A 396 12.41 2.02 4.98
C ASP A 396 11.21 1.10 5.40
N GLU A 397 11.40 0.21 6.39
CA GLU A 397 10.38 -0.77 6.79
C GLU A 397 9.14 -0.20 7.50
N ASP A 398 9.15 1.06 7.94
CA ASP A 398 8.07 1.59 8.81
C ASP A 398 6.87 2.17 8.04
N LEU A 399 6.97 2.38 6.73
CA LEU A 399 5.89 2.95 5.92
C LEU A 399 5.00 1.90 5.21
N THR A 400 5.49 0.66 5.08
CA THR A 400 4.73 -0.40 4.37
C THR A 400 3.72 -1.14 5.25
N LYS A 401 3.82 -1.01 6.58
CA LYS A 401 2.94 -1.71 7.54
C LYS A 401 1.70 -0.93 7.97
N GLN A 402 1.45 0.27 7.41
CA GLN A 402 0.30 1.11 7.79
C GLN A 402 -0.51 1.52 6.56
N VAL A 403 -1.08 0.55 5.87
CA VAL A 403 -1.89 0.83 4.67
C VAL A 403 -3.23 1.45 5.02
N ILE A 404 -3.79 1.15 6.20
CA ILE A 404 -5.05 1.74 6.70
C ILE A 404 -5.00 1.82 8.24
N ARG A 405 -4.74 2.99 8.79
CA ARG A 405 -4.98 3.34 10.20
C ARG A 405 -5.69 4.66 10.33
#